data_e4c86434a014daf14aaa9c731142a758
#
_entry.id   e4c86434a014daf14aaa9c731142a758
#
_cell.length_a   1.000
_cell.length_b   1.000
_cell.length_c   1.000
_cell.angle_alpha   90.00
_cell.angle_beta   90.00
_cell.angle_gamma   90.00
#
_symmetry.space_group_name_H-M   'P 1'
#
loop_
_entity.id
_entity.type
_entity.pdbx_description
1 polymer ?
#
loop_
_entity_poly.entity_id
_entity_poly.type
_entity_poly.pdbx_seq_one_letter_code
_entity_poly.pdbx_strand_id
1 'polypeptide(L)'
;MKFKLYVAALGFLLLGVGVPVWGQIVKIDGSSTVYPVTEAVAEEFQKAKQGKIKVTVGISGTGGGFKKFCRGETDISDASRPILRQEMATCREAGIQYIELPVAFDALTVMVNPKNNWAASMTVAELKRIWEPAAQGKIMNWNQIRSSWPKAPLKLYGAGADSGTFDYFTEAITGRAKASRGDFTASEDDNVLVQGIANDRNALGFFGFAYYAENQDKLKAVAVDGGKGPVLPSAKTVEDGSYQPLSRPIFIYVSKKSLGKPEVKEFVEFYLRNAPKLVKQVKYVALPAKAYAVGLARMKSVKVGTAFGGEAEVGVKIDDLLKREPKL
;
A
#
# COMPACT_ATOMS: atom_id res chain seq x y z
N MET A 1 -55.63 -74.49 -2.38
CA MET A 1 -54.64 -73.74 -1.53
C MET A 1 -53.96 -72.77 -2.42
N LYS A 2 -54.22 -71.42 -2.27
CA LYS A 2 -53.60 -70.33 -3.06
C LYS A 2 -52.63 -69.65 -2.16
N PHE A 3 -51.27 -69.74 -2.47
CA PHE A 3 -50.24 -69.02 -1.80
C PHE A 3 -50.14 -67.60 -2.39
N LYS A 4 -50.29 -66.55 -1.58
CA LYS A 4 -50.06 -65.18 -1.92
C LYS A 4 -48.61 -64.81 -1.57
N LEU A 5 -47.81 -64.48 -2.60
CA LEU A 5 -46.47 -63.94 -2.42
C LEU A 5 -46.56 -62.44 -2.12
N TYR A 6 -46.10 -62.03 -0.95
CA TYR A 6 -45.89 -60.60 -0.64
C TYR A 6 -44.45 -60.20 -1.03
N VAL A 7 -44.33 -59.29 -2.03
CA VAL A 7 -43.07 -58.64 -2.37
C VAL A 7 -42.92 -57.41 -1.48
N ALA A 8 -42.01 -57.48 -0.54
CA ALA A 8 -41.60 -56.30 0.25
C ALA A 8 -40.66 -55.42 -0.56
N ALA A 9 -41.11 -54.22 -0.94
CA ALA A 9 -40.26 -53.19 -1.55
C ALA A 9 -39.43 -52.52 -0.45
N LEU A 10 -38.13 -52.76 -0.44
CA LEU A 10 -37.17 -52.08 0.43
C LEU A 10 -36.83 -50.73 -0.19
N GLY A 11 -37.42 -49.64 0.33
CA GLY A 11 -37.09 -48.27 -0.04
C GLY A 11 -35.71 -47.88 0.51
N PHE A 12 -34.70 -47.70 -0.35
CA PHE A 12 -33.42 -47.15 0.00
C PHE A 12 -33.55 -45.64 0.22
N LEU A 13 -33.58 -45.19 1.47
CA LEU A 13 -33.49 -43.79 1.86
C LEU A 13 -32.05 -43.37 1.67
N LEU A 14 -31.71 -42.67 0.57
CA LEU A 14 -30.44 -41.96 0.39
C LEU A 14 -30.41 -40.77 1.36
N LEU A 15 -29.89 -40.96 2.54
CA LEU A 15 -29.46 -39.89 3.43
C LEU A 15 -28.31 -39.14 2.74
N GLY A 16 -28.64 -38.02 2.10
CA GLY A 16 -27.66 -37.07 1.62
C GLY A 16 -26.87 -36.55 2.80
N VAL A 17 -25.66 -37.08 3.01
CA VAL A 17 -24.68 -36.52 3.93
C VAL A 17 -24.26 -35.19 3.35
N GLY A 18 -24.91 -34.11 3.82
CA GLY A 18 -24.47 -32.74 3.53
C GLY A 18 -23.05 -32.55 4.09
N VAL A 19 -22.05 -32.63 3.21
CA VAL A 19 -20.67 -32.27 3.56
C VAL A 19 -20.71 -30.79 3.97
N PRO A 20 -20.28 -30.43 5.20
CA PRO A 20 -20.23 -29.03 5.58
C PRO A 20 -19.32 -28.29 4.57
N VAL A 21 -19.90 -27.44 3.76
CA VAL A 21 -19.16 -26.52 2.91
C VAL A 21 -18.52 -25.52 3.86
N TRP A 22 -17.33 -25.81 4.33
CA TRP A 22 -16.51 -24.83 5.02
C TRP A 22 -16.30 -23.70 4.02
N GLY A 23 -16.84 -22.51 4.33
CA GLY A 23 -16.72 -21.37 3.45
C GLY A 23 -15.25 -21.13 3.11
N GLN A 24 -14.94 -21.14 1.82
CA GLN A 24 -13.59 -20.82 1.32
C GLN A 24 -13.23 -19.41 1.76
N ILE A 25 -12.12 -19.25 2.49
CA ILE A 25 -11.70 -17.97 3.07
C ILE A 25 -10.27 -17.68 2.62
N VAL A 26 -10.06 -16.50 2.04
CA VAL A 26 -8.74 -15.91 1.79
C VAL A 26 -8.43 -14.98 2.97
N LYS A 27 -7.31 -15.22 3.64
CA LYS A 27 -6.85 -14.45 4.80
C LYS A 27 -5.71 -13.53 4.42
N ILE A 28 -5.91 -12.23 4.59
CA ILE A 28 -4.93 -11.18 4.27
C ILE A 28 -4.71 -10.32 5.51
N ASP A 29 -3.48 -9.88 5.73
CA ASP A 29 -3.16 -8.91 6.79
C ASP A 29 -1.89 -8.14 6.41
N GLY A 30 -1.72 -6.94 6.91
CA GLY A 30 -0.49 -6.18 6.71
C GLY A 30 -0.64 -4.67 6.70
N SER A 31 -0.11 -4.05 5.68
CA SER A 31 0.03 -2.61 5.54
C SER A 31 -1.30 -1.87 5.44
N SER A 32 -1.49 -0.84 6.28
CA SER A 32 -2.61 0.12 6.18
C SER A 32 -2.59 0.90 4.85
N THR A 33 -1.41 1.14 4.27
CA THR A 33 -1.26 1.78 2.96
C THR A 33 -1.82 0.91 1.83
N VAL A 34 -1.64 -0.41 1.88
CA VAL A 34 -2.11 -1.33 0.83
C VAL A 34 -3.58 -1.70 1.03
N TYR A 35 -4.06 -1.63 2.27
CA TYR A 35 -5.42 -2.00 2.67
C TYR A 35 -6.50 -1.45 1.74
N PRO A 36 -6.56 -0.14 1.37
CA PRO A 36 -7.64 0.37 0.52
C PRO A 36 -7.70 -0.30 -0.86
N VAL A 37 -6.55 -0.66 -1.41
CA VAL A 37 -6.47 -1.37 -2.70
C VAL A 37 -6.96 -2.80 -2.55
N THR A 38 -6.45 -3.52 -1.53
CA THR A 38 -6.80 -4.91 -1.27
C THR A 38 -8.28 -5.05 -0.89
N GLU A 39 -8.83 -4.11 -0.10
CA GLU A 39 -10.24 -4.10 0.27
C GLU A 39 -11.15 -3.92 -0.95
N ALA A 40 -10.85 -2.95 -1.82
CA ALA A 40 -11.63 -2.75 -3.05
C ALA A 40 -11.62 -3.98 -3.95
N VAL A 41 -10.47 -4.66 -4.04
CA VAL A 41 -10.37 -5.94 -4.78
C VAL A 41 -11.16 -7.04 -4.09
N ALA A 42 -11.10 -7.14 -2.76
CA ALA A 42 -11.81 -8.14 -1.97
C ALA A 42 -13.34 -7.99 -2.10
N GLU A 43 -13.85 -6.76 -2.03
CA GLU A 43 -15.27 -6.48 -2.24
C GLU A 43 -15.75 -6.90 -3.64
N GLU A 44 -15.05 -6.47 -4.68
CA GLU A 44 -15.42 -6.80 -6.06
C GLU A 44 -15.29 -8.30 -6.35
N PHE A 45 -14.28 -8.96 -5.80
CA PHE A 45 -14.12 -10.41 -5.89
C PHE A 45 -15.27 -11.16 -5.21
N GLN A 46 -15.62 -10.78 -3.99
CA GLN A 46 -16.74 -11.40 -3.25
C GLN A 46 -18.07 -11.21 -4.00
N LYS A 47 -18.30 -10.03 -4.60
CA LYS A 47 -19.46 -9.78 -5.48
C LYS A 47 -19.44 -10.71 -6.70
N ALA A 48 -18.31 -10.81 -7.39
CA ALA A 48 -18.15 -11.69 -8.56
C ALA A 48 -18.34 -13.17 -8.22
N LYS A 49 -17.99 -13.60 -7.00
CA LYS A 49 -18.16 -14.96 -6.50
C LYS A 49 -19.50 -15.19 -5.76
N GLN A 50 -20.41 -14.20 -5.79
CA GLN A 50 -21.73 -14.29 -5.13
C GLN A 50 -21.63 -14.70 -3.65
N GLY A 51 -20.58 -14.23 -2.95
CA GLY A 51 -20.32 -14.52 -1.54
C GLY A 51 -19.89 -15.96 -1.20
N LYS A 52 -19.64 -16.81 -2.21
CA LYS A 52 -19.18 -18.20 -2.00
C LYS A 52 -17.75 -18.27 -1.45
N ILE A 53 -16.93 -17.32 -1.79
CA ILE A 53 -15.56 -17.16 -1.27
C ILE A 53 -15.52 -15.88 -0.45
N LYS A 54 -15.11 -15.99 0.82
CA LYS A 54 -14.92 -14.85 1.70
C LYS A 54 -13.47 -14.37 1.67
N VAL A 55 -13.25 -13.07 1.78
CA VAL A 55 -11.92 -12.48 1.93
C VAL A 55 -11.92 -11.65 3.20
N THR A 56 -10.92 -11.84 4.05
CA THR A 56 -10.72 -11.04 5.26
C THR A 56 -9.42 -10.25 5.12
N VAL A 57 -9.47 -8.95 5.36
CA VAL A 57 -8.30 -8.07 5.27
C VAL A 57 -8.11 -7.40 6.62
N GLY A 58 -6.98 -7.68 7.27
CA GLY A 58 -6.58 -7.07 8.55
C GLY A 58 -5.52 -6.00 8.37
N ILE A 59 -5.38 -5.13 9.37
CA ILE A 59 -4.37 -4.06 9.41
C ILE A 59 -3.51 -4.24 10.64
N SER A 60 -2.25 -4.65 10.45
CA SER A 60 -1.27 -4.74 11.52
C SER A 60 0.07 -4.06 11.17
N GLY A 61 0.08 -3.28 10.07
CA GLY A 61 1.26 -2.71 9.47
C GLY A 61 2.11 -3.75 8.72
N THR A 62 3.00 -3.31 7.83
CA THR A 62 3.84 -4.20 7.01
C THR A 62 4.61 -5.22 7.85
N GLY A 63 5.29 -4.78 8.92
CA GLY A 63 6.05 -5.68 9.78
C GLY A 63 5.18 -6.65 10.60
N GLY A 64 3.99 -6.20 11.04
CA GLY A 64 2.98 -7.04 11.72
C GLY A 64 2.44 -8.10 10.78
N GLY A 65 2.12 -7.72 9.52
CA GLY A 65 1.69 -8.62 8.47
C GLY A 65 2.73 -9.71 8.18
N PHE A 66 3.99 -9.35 7.98
CA PHE A 66 5.06 -10.34 7.77
C PHE A 66 5.24 -11.30 8.96
N LYS A 67 5.08 -10.83 10.20
CA LYS A 67 5.13 -11.72 11.38
C LYS A 67 4.03 -12.79 11.32
N LYS A 68 2.78 -12.43 11.01
CA LYS A 68 1.66 -13.38 10.87
C LYS A 68 1.88 -14.28 9.65
N PHE A 69 2.30 -13.71 8.53
CA PHE A 69 2.54 -14.41 7.29
C PHE A 69 3.61 -15.49 7.41
N CYS A 70 4.77 -15.15 8.01
CA CYS A 70 5.85 -16.11 8.21
C CYS A 70 5.52 -17.21 9.26
N ARG A 71 4.45 -17.02 10.09
CA ARG A 71 3.88 -18.10 10.92
C ARG A 71 2.81 -18.93 10.20
N GLY A 72 2.48 -18.59 8.95
CA GLY A 72 1.46 -19.27 8.17
C GLY A 72 0.02 -18.97 8.59
N GLU A 73 -0.22 -17.88 9.32
CA GLU A 73 -1.56 -17.46 9.79
C GLU A 73 -2.39 -16.79 8.69
N THR A 74 -1.73 -16.20 7.69
CA THR A 74 -2.35 -15.55 6.53
C THR A 74 -1.90 -16.18 5.22
N ASP A 75 -2.74 -16.08 4.20
CA ASP A 75 -2.45 -16.53 2.83
C ASP A 75 -1.65 -15.49 2.04
N ILE A 76 -1.91 -14.21 2.36
CA ILE A 76 -1.31 -13.05 1.70
C ILE A 76 -0.90 -12.04 2.77
N SER A 77 0.23 -11.36 2.57
CA SER A 77 0.65 -10.20 3.35
C SER A 77 0.70 -8.95 2.47
N ASP A 78 0.00 -7.91 2.90
CA ASP A 78 0.07 -6.58 2.30
C ASP A 78 1.32 -5.86 2.79
N ALA A 79 2.11 -5.28 1.88
CA ALA A 79 3.37 -4.64 2.23
C ALA A 79 3.62 -3.34 1.46
N SER A 80 3.92 -2.27 2.19
CA SER A 80 4.25 -0.95 1.61
C SER A 80 5.76 -0.75 1.43
N ARG A 81 6.54 -1.78 1.63
CA ARG A 81 7.97 -1.90 1.32
C ARG A 81 8.31 -3.36 1.01
N PRO A 82 9.47 -3.62 0.40
CA PRO A 82 9.96 -4.99 0.25
C PRO A 82 10.16 -5.70 1.60
N ILE A 83 10.09 -7.02 1.59
CA ILE A 83 10.44 -7.87 2.73
C ILE A 83 11.91 -7.66 3.11
N LEU A 84 12.21 -7.53 4.40
CA LEU A 84 13.57 -7.33 4.90
C LEU A 84 14.29 -8.65 5.18
N ARG A 85 15.63 -8.63 5.22
CA ARG A 85 16.46 -9.83 5.47
C ARG A 85 16.04 -10.61 6.72
N GLN A 86 15.70 -9.90 7.81
CA GLN A 86 15.24 -10.55 9.04
C GLN A 86 13.89 -11.25 8.85
N GLU A 87 12.96 -10.64 8.11
CA GLU A 87 11.66 -11.24 7.80
C GLU A 87 11.83 -12.43 6.85
N MET A 88 12.72 -12.33 5.85
CA MET A 88 13.08 -13.45 4.97
C MET A 88 13.63 -14.63 5.78
N ALA A 89 14.52 -14.38 6.75
CA ALA A 89 15.08 -15.42 7.63
C ALA A 89 13.96 -16.10 8.44
N THR A 90 13.06 -15.32 9.06
CA THR A 90 11.91 -15.85 9.82
C THR A 90 11.00 -16.71 8.94
N CYS A 91 10.66 -16.26 7.72
CA CYS A 91 9.85 -17.05 6.80
C CYS A 91 10.56 -18.36 6.38
N ARG A 92 11.87 -18.31 6.11
CA ARG A 92 12.67 -19.47 5.73
C ARG A 92 12.74 -20.51 6.86
N GLU A 93 12.98 -20.09 8.10
CA GLU A 93 12.98 -20.95 9.28
C GLU A 93 11.64 -21.66 9.49
N ALA A 94 10.53 -20.98 9.18
CA ALA A 94 9.18 -21.55 9.23
C ALA A 94 8.78 -22.33 7.96
N GLY A 95 9.67 -22.47 6.97
CA GLY A 95 9.39 -23.16 5.70
C GLY A 95 8.41 -22.42 4.79
N ILE A 96 8.17 -21.11 5.00
CA ILE A 96 7.27 -20.30 4.19
C ILE A 96 8.01 -19.72 2.99
N GLN A 97 7.62 -20.16 1.80
CA GLN A 97 8.04 -19.59 0.52
C GLN A 97 6.93 -18.67 0.01
N TYR A 98 7.30 -17.59 -0.67
CA TYR A 98 6.37 -16.54 -1.11
C TYR A 98 6.71 -16.03 -2.50
N ILE A 99 5.70 -15.41 -3.13
CA ILE A 99 5.80 -14.68 -4.38
C ILE A 99 5.54 -13.21 -4.11
N GLU A 100 6.49 -12.35 -4.45
CA GLU A 100 6.37 -10.90 -4.38
C GLU A 100 5.70 -10.37 -5.63
N LEU A 101 4.60 -9.63 -5.48
CA LEU A 101 3.83 -9.07 -6.56
C LEU A 101 3.59 -7.57 -6.29
N PRO A 102 4.18 -6.66 -7.08
CA PRO A 102 3.84 -5.25 -7.03
C PRO A 102 2.41 -5.06 -7.54
N VAL A 103 1.62 -4.21 -6.88
CA VAL A 103 0.19 -4.03 -7.21
C VAL A 103 -0.20 -2.59 -7.53
N ALA A 104 0.50 -1.60 -6.99
CA ALA A 104 0.26 -0.18 -7.26
C ALA A 104 1.50 0.66 -6.90
N PHE A 105 1.45 1.96 -7.21
CA PHE A 105 2.31 2.96 -6.58
C PHE A 105 1.54 3.71 -5.50
N ASP A 106 2.16 3.88 -4.36
CA ASP A 106 1.83 4.87 -3.36
C ASP A 106 2.66 6.13 -3.62
N ALA A 107 2.03 7.30 -3.62
CA ALA A 107 2.70 8.58 -3.81
C ALA A 107 2.17 9.61 -2.83
N LEU A 108 3.06 10.36 -2.20
CA LEU A 108 2.75 11.42 -1.26
C LEU A 108 3.03 12.77 -1.89
N THR A 109 2.21 13.75 -1.56
CA THR A 109 2.41 15.13 -2.02
C THR A 109 2.68 16.03 -0.83
N VAL A 110 3.69 16.88 -0.96
CA VAL A 110 3.90 18.03 -0.09
C VAL A 110 3.17 19.21 -0.69
N MET A 111 2.36 19.91 0.11
CA MET A 111 1.46 20.93 -0.38
C MET A 111 1.49 22.19 0.47
N VAL A 112 1.19 23.30 -0.19
CA VAL A 112 0.97 24.61 0.42
C VAL A 112 -0.33 25.21 -0.10
N ASN A 113 -0.77 26.29 0.54
CA ASN A 113 -1.88 27.11 0.05
C ASN A 113 -1.51 27.74 -1.32
N PRO A 114 -2.43 27.90 -2.29
CA PRO A 114 -2.15 28.53 -3.59
C PRO A 114 -1.59 29.95 -3.48
N LYS A 115 -1.94 30.69 -2.41
CA LYS A 115 -1.41 32.04 -2.13
C LYS A 115 0.02 32.05 -1.57
N ASN A 116 0.59 30.88 -1.25
CA ASN A 116 2.00 30.75 -0.88
C ASN A 116 2.87 30.85 -2.14
N ASN A 117 3.54 31.95 -2.32
CA ASN A 117 4.34 32.25 -3.52
C ASN A 117 5.85 32.07 -3.29
N TRP A 118 6.29 31.58 -2.13
CA TRP A 118 7.71 31.42 -1.80
C TRP A 118 8.18 29.95 -1.78
N ALA A 119 7.35 29.00 -1.39
CA ALA A 119 7.72 27.59 -1.29
C ALA A 119 7.31 26.80 -2.56
N ALA A 120 7.89 27.15 -3.71
CA ALA A 120 7.61 26.44 -4.97
C ALA A 120 8.32 25.07 -5.03
N SER A 121 9.46 24.94 -4.36
CA SER A 121 10.21 23.69 -4.26
C SER A 121 10.93 23.58 -2.92
N MET A 122 11.16 22.32 -2.47
CA MET A 122 11.92 22.01 -1.26
C MET A 122 12.80 20.78 -1.49
N THR A 123 13.98 20.80 -0.91
CA THR A 123 14.84 19.62 -0.84
C THR A 123 14.38 18.66 0.25
N VAL A 124 14.73 17.38 0.16
CA VAL A 124 14.52 16.39 1.24
C VAL A 124 15.18 16.85 2.54
N ALA A 125 16.35 17.50 2.47
CA ALA A 125 17.02 18.04 3.66
C ALA A 125 16.21 19.15 4.35
N GLU A 126 15.57 20.04 3.59
CA GLU A 126 14.69 21.08 4.13
C GLU A 126 13.42 20.50 4.74
N LEU A 127 12.81 19.51 4.07
CA LEU A 127 11.66 18.78 4.62
C LEU A 127 12.05 18.05 5.91
N LYS A 128 13.21 17.39 5.95
CA LYS A 128 13.72 16.77 7.17
C LYS A 128 13.87 17.78 8.29
N ARG A 129 14.50 18.91 8.03
CA ARG A 129 14.69 19.99 9.01
C ARG A 129 13.38 20.52 9.57
N ILE A 130 12.29 20.47 8.79
CA ILE A 130 10.95 20.87 9.26
C ILE A 130 10.30 19.77 10.12
N TRP A 131 10.41 18.50 9.69
CA TRP A 131 9.58 17.42 10.21
C TRP A 131 10.27 16.52 11.24
N GLU A 132 11.62 16.57 11.37
CA GLU A 132 12.32 15.74 12.36
C GLU A 132 11.93 16.08 13.81
N PRO A 133 12.04 15.14 14.76
CA PRO A 133 11.70 15.38 16.18
C PRO A 133 12.41 16.59 16.79
N ALA A 134 13.66 16.85 16.38
CA ALA A 134 14.46 17.96 16.88
C ALA A 134 13.93 19.35 16.48
N ALA A 135 13.02 19.42 15.48
CA ALA A 135 12.40 20.66 15.03
C ALA A 135 11.28 21.17 15.95
N GLN A 136 10.75 20.28 16.80
CA GLN A 136 9.62 20.61 17.68
C GLN A 136 9.92 21.82 18.58
N GLY A 137 9.03 22.83 18.53
CA GLY A 137 9.16 24.08 19.28
C GLY A 137 10.30 24.99 18.82
N LYS A 138 11.14 24.58 17.83
CA LYS A 138 12.30 25.34 17.36
C LYS A 138 12.10 25.92 15.96
N ILE A 139 11.60 25.12 15.02
CA ILE A 139 11.32 25.54 13.66
C ILE A 139 9.86 25.93 13.56
N MET A 140 9.58 27.22 13.75
CA MET A 140 8.26 27.79 13.87
C MET A 140 7.93 28.80 12.76
N ASN A 141 8.92 29.22 11.98
CA ASN A 141 8.77 30.23 10.94
C ASN A 141 9.42 29.81 9.62
N TRP A 142 8.84 30.22 8.51
CA TRP A 142 9.31 29.92 7.16
C TRP A 142 10.75 30.39 6.91
N ASN A 143 11.13 31.58 7.36
CA ASN A 143 12.49 32.12 7.19
C ASN A 143 13.57 31.35 7.95
N GLN A 144 13.21 30.46 8.86
CA GLN A 144 14.18 29.57 9.52
C GLN A 144 14.62 28.44 8.57
N ILE A 145 13.87 28.16 7.51
CA ILE A 145 14.24 27.18 6.49
C ILE A 145 15.12 27.84 5.42
N ARG A 146 14.61 28.91 4.82
CA ARG A 146 15.41 29.79 3.92
C ARG A 146 15.27 31.23 4.38
N SER A 147 16.38 31.90 4.59
CA SER A 147 16.40 33.30 5.05
C SER A 147 15.70 34.27 4.08
N SER A 148 15.60 33.92 2.80
CA SER A 148 14.88 34.67 1.78
C SER A 148 13.35 34.52 1.85
N TRP A 149 12.84 33.58 2.65
CA TRP A 149 11.40 33.38 2.82
C TRP A 149 10.83 34.33 3.89
N PRO A 150 9.51 34.57 3.89
CA PRO A 150 8.90 35.51 4.85
C PRO A 150 9.13 35.09 6.31
N LYS A 151 9.29 36.05 7.20
CA LYS A 151 9.23 35.86 8.65
C LYS A 151 7.76 35.68 9.05
N ALA A 152 7.17 34.55 8.67
CA ALA A 152 5.77 34.19 8.89
C ALA A 152 5.69 32.84 9.61
N PRO A 153 4.65 32.59 10.42
CA PRO A 153 4.46 31.33 11.11
C PRO A 153 4.44 30.15 10.10
N LEU A 154 5.08 29.05 10.44
CA LEU A 154 5.01 27.79 9.70
C LEU A 154 3.93 26.92 10.36
N LYS A 155 2.78 26.78 9.70
CA LYS A 155 1.66 25.96 10.15
C LYS A 155 1.70 24.60 9.48
N LEU A 156 1.82 23.54 10.26
CA LEU A 156 2.04 22.19 9.75
C LEU A 156 0.79 21.33 9.85
N TYR A 157 0.50 20.61 8.76
CA TYR A 157 -0.61 19.65 8.62
C TYR A 157 -0.08 18.33 8.07
N GLY A 158 -0.52 17.22 8.61
CA GLY A 158 -0.04 15.93 8.15
C GLY A 158 -0.91 14.77 8.58
N ALA A 159 -0.75 13.65 7.90
CA ALA A 159 -1.43 12.41 8.25
C ALA A 159 -1.14 12.02 9.71
N GLY A 160 -2.12 11.41 10.38
CA GLY A 160 -2.02 10.98 11.76
C GLY A 160 -1.11 9.77 11.97
N ALA A 161 -0.79 9.48 13.23
CA ALA A 161 0.18 8.45 13.62
C ALA A 161 -0.23 7.00 13.27
N ASP A 162 -1.50 6.76 12.99
CA ASP A 162 -2.03 5.46 12.58
C ASP A 162 -2.07 5.28 11.06
N SER A 163 -1.76 6.35 10.31
CA SER A 163 -1.74 6.36 8.85
C SER A 163 -0.45 5.77 8.27
N GLY A 164 -0.58 4.88 7.30
CA GLY A 164 0.55 4.41 6.49
C GLY A 164 1.24 5.53 5.71
N THR A 165 0.55 6.62 5.42
CA THR A 165 1.08 7.85 4.83
C THR A 165 2.08 8.53 5.77
N PHE A 166 1.75 8.62 7.07
CA PHE A 166 2.67 9.14 8.09
C PHE A 166 3.94 8.29 8.22
N ASP A 167 3.78 6.97 8.28
CA ASP A 167 4.91 6.05 8.37
C ASP A 167 5.86 6.23 7.18
N TYR A 168 5.30 6.27 5.96
CA TYR A 168 6.10 6.43 4.75
C TYR A 168 6.76 7.80 4.66
N PHE A 169 6.02 8.89 4.90
CA PHE A 169 6.59 10.24 4.85
C PHE A 169 7.77 10.37 5.83
N THR A 170 7.58 9.94 7.07
CA THR A 170 8.64 10.04 8.08
C THR A 170 9.83 9.15 7.74
N GLU A 171 9.63 7.94 7.22
CA GLU A 171 10.71 7.07 6.76
C GLU A 171 11.49 7.72 5.60
N ALA A 172 10.80 8.21 4.57
CA ALA A 172 11.40 8.80 3.38
C ALA A 172 12.16 10.11 3.67
N ILE A 173 11.65 10.94 4.60
CA ILE A 173 12.17 12.29 4.87
C ILE A 173 13.14 12.28 6.05
N THR A 174 12.80 11.61 7.16
CA THR A 174 13.65 11.64 8.37
C THR A 174 14.58 10.43 8.49
N GLY A 175 14.37 9.41 7.67
CA GLY A 175 15.15 8.17 7.66
C GLY A 175 14.62 7.08 8.60
N ARG A 176 13.52 7.34 9.33
CA ARG A 176 12.90 6.36 10.23
C ARG A 176 11.39 6.57 10.33
N ALA A 177 10.63 5.50 10.07
CA ALA A 177 9.18 5.52 10.24
C ALA A 177 8.77 6.00 11.66
N LYS A 178 7.73 6.82 11.70
CA LYS A 178 7.17 7.45 12.93
C LYS A 178 8.09 8.46 13.62
N ALA A 179 9.27 8.77 13.08
CA ALA A 179 10.15 9.79 13.66
C ALA A 179 9.76 11.18 13.14
N SER A 180 8.93 11.88 13.88
CA SER A 180 8.44 13.23 13.56
C SER A 180 8.30 14.08 14.80
N ARG A 181 8.25 15.42 14.59
CA ARG A 181 7.72 16.35 15.59
C ARG A 181 6.25 16.06 15.87
N GLY A 182 5.74 16.45 17.04
CA GLY A 182 4.35 16.24 17.45
C GLY A 182 3.50 17.51 17.46
N ASP A 183 4.09 18.69 17.23
CA ASP A 183 3.41 19.99 17.30
C ASP A 183 2.87 20.44 15.94
N PHE A 184 2.21 19.54 15.24
CA PHE A 184 1.50 19.81 13.99
C PHE A 184 0.03 19.36 14.09
N THR A 185 -0.83 19.84 13.19
CA THR A 185 -2.21 19.36 13.08
C THR A 185 -2.22 18.02 12.37
N ALA A 186 -2.46 16.96 13.13
CA ALA A 186 -2.57 15.59 12.63
C ALA A 186 -4.04 15.23 12.35
N SER A 187 -4.31 14.50 11.28
CA SER A 187 -5.62 13.92 11.00
C SER A 187 -5.50 12.63 10.20
N GLU A 188 -6.36 11.65 10.52
CA GLU A 188 -6.55 10.45 9.69
C GLU A 188 -7.50 10.72 8.51
N ASP A 189 -8.25 11.83 8.57
CA ASP A 189 -9.11 12.30 7.46
C ASP A 189 -8.37 13.37 6.65
N ASP A 190 -7.94 13.00 5.44
CA ASP A 190 -7.23 13.89 4.53
C ASP A 190 -8.07 15.12 4.11
N ASN A 191 -9.41 15.07 4.18
CA ASN A 191 -10.24 16.24 3.90
C ASN A 191 -10.05 17.35 4.95
N VAL A 192 -9.78 16.99 6.20
CA VAL A 192 -9.43 17.94 7.27
C VAL A 192 -8.11 18.63 6.94
N LEU A 193 -7.12 17.87 6.44
CA LEU A 193 -5.83 18.40 6.03
C LEU A 193 -5.95 19.33 4.81
N VAL A 194 -6.75 18.94 3.82
CA VAL A 194 -7.07 19.77 2.64
C VAL A 194 -7.65 21.12 3.09
N GLN A 195 -8.66 21.11 3.97
CA GLN A 195 -9.29 22.33 4.47
C GLN A 195 -8.30 23.21 5.27
N GLY A 196 -7.49 22.61 6.12
CA GLY A 196 -6.47 23.31 6.90
C GLY A 196 -5.48 24.06 6.00
N ILE A 197 -4.96 23.41 4.97
CA ILE A 197 -3.98 23.99 4.05
C ILE A 197 -4.65 25.03 3.12
N ALA A 198 -5.85 24.75 2.64
CA ALA A 198 -6.59 25.66 1.75
C ALA A 198 -6.93 27.01 2.40
N ASN A 199 -7.13 27.01 3.72
CA ASN A 199 -7.55 28.21 4.46
C ASN A 199 -6.41 29.01 5.12
N ASP A 200 -5.17 28.48 5.13
CA ASP A 200 -4.03 29.19 5.73
C ASP A 200 -2.88 29.34 4.72
N ARG A 201 -2.57 30.57 4.33
CA ARG A 201 -1.47 30.90 3.43
C ARG A 201 -0.10 30.40 3.95
N ASN A 202 0.04 30.26 5.25
CA ASN A 202 1.27 29.86 5.92
C ASN A 202 1.36 28.35 6.17
N ALA A 203 0.36 27.61 5.67
CA ALA A 203 0.31 26.16 5.83
C ALA A 203 1.29 25.44 4.91
N LEU A 204 1.87 24.36 5.44
CA LEU A 204 2.59 23.30 4.75
C LEU A 204 2.03 21.97 5.23
N GLY A 205 1.76 21.05 4.34
CA GLY A 205 1.30 19.73 4.76
C GLY A 205 1.71 18.62 3.79
N PHE A 206 1.42 17.39 4.19
CA PHE A 206 1.62 16.21 3.35
C PHE A 206 0.47 15.23 3.53
N PHE A 207 0.05 14.62 2.42
CA PHE A 207 -0.90 13.50 2.36
C PHE A 207 -0.86 12.82 0.99
N GLY A 208 -1.76 11.85 0.75
CA GLY A 208 -1.76 11.05 -0.47
C GLY A 208 -1.95 11.88 -1.75
N PHE A 209 -1.21 11.53 -2.80
CA PHE A 209 -1.26 12.20 -4.11
C PHE A 209 -2.69 12.31 -4.69
N ALA A 210 -3.50 11.33 -4.43
CA ALA A 210 -4.86 11.29 -4.92
C ALA A 210 -5.75 12.44 -4.43
N TYR A 211 -5.67 12.75 -3.13
CA TYR A 211 -6.41 13.89 -2.57
C TYR A 211 -5.91 15.23 -3.13
N TYR A 212 -4.60 15.35 -3.37
CA TYR A 212 -4.06 16.51 -4.07
C TYR A 212 -4.63 16.59 -5.50
N ALA A 213 -4.64 15.49 -6.24
CA ALA A 213 -5.11 15.46 -7.61
C ALA A 213 -6.58 15.89 -7.75
N GLU A 214 -7.42 15.66 -6.73
CA GLU A 214 -8.83 16.09 -6.69
C GLU A 214 -9.04 17.52 -6.17
N ASN A 215 -8.03 18.14 -5.54
CA ASN A 215 -8.14 19.46 -4.92
C ASN A 215 -7.09 20.46 -5.44
N GLN A 216 -6.67 20.29 -6.70
CA GLN A 216 -5.67 21.19 -7.33
C GLN A 216 -6.11 22.65 -7.45
N ASP A 217 -7.42 22.90 -7.40
CA ASP A 217 -8.02 24.24 -7.34
C ASP A 217 -7.81 24.92 -5.97
N LYS A 218 -7.64 24.14 -4.90
CA LYS A 218 -7.51 24.61 -3.51
C LYS A 218 -6.09 24.49 -2.95
N LEU A 219 -5.24 23.70 -3.60
CA LEU A 219 -3.90 23.33 -3.12
C LEU A 219 -2.85 23.54 -4.20
N LYS A 220 -1.64 23.85 -3.76
CA LYS A 220 -0.46 23.93 -4.64
C LYS A 220 0.57 22.92 -4.19
N ALA A 221 0.98 22.02 -5.09
CA ALA A 221 2.08 21.10 -4.82
C ALA A 221 3.40 21.83 -4.75
N VAL A 222 4.25 21.37 -3.83
CA VAL A 222 5.66 21.74 -3.73
C VAL A 222 6.48 20.71 -4.50
N ALA A 223 7.33 21.16 -5.43
CA ALA A 223 8.24 20.25 -6.09
C ALA A 223 9.29 19.75 -5.09
N VAL A 224 9.51 18.43 -5.05
CA VAL A 224 10.47 17.82 -4.13
C VAL A 224 11.77 17.50 -4.86
N ASP A 225 12.88 17.95 -4.29
CA ASP A 225 14.22 17.66 -4.80
C ASP A 225 14.85 16.53 -3.97
N GLY A 226 14.88 15.35 -4.57
CA GLY A 226 15.54 14.15 -4.03
C GLY A 226 17.01 14.03 -4.39
N GLY A 227 17.66 15.12 -4.83
CA GLY A 227 19.08 15.18 -5.22
C GLY A 227 19.35 15.19 -6.74
N LYS A 228 18.29 15.19 -7.56
CA LYS A 228 18.38 15.26 -9.04
C LYS A 228 17.62 16.46 -9.62
N GLY A 229 17.33 17.45 -8.78
CA GLY A 229 16.51 18.60 -9.08
C GLY A 229 15.05 18.42 -8.65
N PRO A 230 14.30 19.56 -8.55
CA PRO A 230 12.93 19.56 -8.07
C PRO A 230 11.95 18.93 -9.09
N VAL A 231 11.12 17.98 -8.62
CA VAL A 231 10.12 17.28 -9.42
C VAL A 231 8.74 17.48 -8.79
N LEU A 232 7.74 17.86 -9.59
CA LEU A 232 6.35 17.92 -9.16
C LEU A 232 5.71 16.53 -9.19
N PRO A 233 4.81 16.24 -8.23
CA PRO A 233 4.05 15.00 -8.24
C PRO A 233 3.05 14.99 -9.42
N SER A 234 3.07 13.91 -10.17
CA SER A 234 2.08 13.59 -11.21
C SER A 234 2.04 12.08 -11.43
N ALA A 235 0.97 11.55 -12.02
CA ALA A 235 0.92 10.14 -12.39
C ALA A 235 2.16 9.73 -13.21
N LYS A 236 2.55 10.57 -14.19
CA LYS A 236 3.72 10.33 -15.03
C LYS A 236 5.02 10.26 -14.23
N THR A 237 5.29 11.24 -13.35
CA THR A 237 6.55 11.29 -12.58
C THR A 237 6.62 10.22 -11.48
N VAL A 238 5.46 9.70 -11.04
CA VAL A 238 5.38 8.52 -10.18
C VAL A 238 5.68 7.24 -10.97
N GLU A 239 5.06 7.06 -12.14
CA GLU A 239 5.25 5.88 -12.99
C GLU A 239 6.68 5.76 -13.53
N ASP A 240 7.30 6.87 -13.95
CA ASP A 240 8.66 6.86 -14.49
C ASP A 240 9.74 6.89 -13.38
N GLY A 241 9.34 6.96 -12.10
CA GLY A 241 10.22 6.94 -10.95
C GLY A 241 11.04 8.20 -10.75
N SER A 242 10.69 9.32 -11.41
CA SER A 242 11.39 10.60 -11.23
C SER A 242 10.97 11.35 -9.97
N TYR A 243 9.73 11.15 -9.48
CA TYR A 243 9.23 11.77 -8.25
C TYR A 243 9.73 11.00 -7.02
N GLN A 244 10.90 11.35 -6.53
CA GLN A 244 11.56 10.69 -5.40
C GLN A 244 11.94 11.68 -4.29
N PRO A 245 11.92 11.20 -3.01
CA PRO A 245 11.66 9.83 -2.51
C PRO A 245 10.18 9.57 -2.16
N LEU A 246 9.26 10.43 -2.54
CA LEU A 246 7.85 10.38 -2.12
C LEU A 246 6.94 9.55 -3.05
N SER A 247 7.52 8.63 -3.81
CA SER A 247 6.77 7.59 -4.52
C SER A 247 7.44 6.23 -4.37
N ARG A 248 6.63 5.16 -4.19
CA ARG A 248 7.13 3.79 -4.05
C ARG A 248 6.13 2.77 -4.59
N PRO A 249 6.59 1.64 -5.12
CA PRO A 249 5.72 0.50 -5.36
C PRO A 249 5.25 -0.11 -4.03
N ILE A 250 4.00 -0.59 -4.03
CA ILE A 250 3.42 -1.37 -2.94
C ILE A 250 3.08 -2.77 -3.43
N PHE A 251 3.06 -3.74 -2.51
CA PHE A 251 3.11 -5.16 -2.84
C PHE A 251 2.06 -5.97 -2.09
N ILE A 252 1.75 -7.13 -2.67
CA ILE A 252 1.22 -8.28 -1.94
C ILE A 252 2.25 -9.41 -1.99
N TYR A 253 2.41 -10.12 -0.88
CA TYR A 253 3.23 -11.33 -0.76
C TYR A 253 2.31 -12.52 -0.62
N VAL A 254 2.35 -13.43 -1.58
CA VAL A 254 1.44 -14.59 -1.65
C VAL A 254 2.18 -15.85 -1.21
N SER A 255 1.67 -16.56 -0.21
CA SER A 255 2.24 -17.83 0.21
C SER A 255 2.16 -18.87 -0.92
N LYS A 256 3.31 -19.47 -1.27
CA LYS A 256 3.36 -20.57 -2.24
C LYS A 256 2.45 -21.73 -1.85
N LYS A 257 2.41 -22.08 -0.56
CA LYS A 257 1.52 -23.13 -0.03
C LYS A 257 0.06 -22.76 -0.23
N SER A 258 -0.30 -21.51 0.04
CA SER A 258 -1.67 -21.04 -0.09
C SER A 258 -2.14 -20.92 -1.55
N LEU A 259 -1.24 -20.72 -2.51
CA LEU A 259 -1.59 -20.78 -3.94
C LEU A 259 -2.09 -22.16 -4.40
N GLY A 260 -1.86 -23.22 -3.62
CA GLY A 260 -2.45 -24.53 -3.83
C GLY A 260 -3.96 -24.56 -3.52
N LYS A 261 -4.49 -23.54 -2.83
CA LYS A 261 -5.91 -23.38 -2.56
C LYS A 261 -6.57 -22.69 -3.75
N PRO A 262 -7.64 -23.27 -4.34
CA PRO A 262 -8.32 -22.66 -5.49
C PRO A 262 -8.77 -21.22 -5.24
N GLU A 263 -9.35 -20.93 -4.07
CA GLU A 263 -9.84 -19.63 -3.68
C GLU A 263 -8.73 -18.56 -3.62
N VAL A 264 -7.55 -18.91 -3.14
CA VAL A 264 -6.40 -17.99 -3.08
C VAL A 264 -5.86 -17.70 -4.49
N LYS A 265 -5.74 -18.74 -5.30
CA LYS A 265 -5.29 -18.60 -6.69
C LYS A 265 -6.26 -17.73 -7.49
N GLU A 266 -7.56 -17.98 -7.39
CA GLU A 266 -8.58 -17.20 -8.08
C GLU A 266 -8.59 -15.74 -7.61
N PHE A 267 -8.41 -15.50 -6.30
CA PHE A 267 -8.32 -14.15 -5.75
C PHE A 267 -7.12 -13.39 -6.30
N VAL A 268 -5.92 -13.98 -6.30
CA VAL A 268 -4.70 -13.33 -6.80
C VAL A 268 -4.79 -13.05 -8.31
N GLU A 269 -5.35 -13.98 -9.09
CA GLU A 269 -5.62 -13.75 -10.52
C GLU A 269 -6.60 -12.59 -10.73
N PHE A 270 -7.68 -12.56 -9.96
CA PHE A 270 -8.68 -11.50 -10.00
C PHE A 270 -8.05 -10.15 -9.62
N TYR A 271 -7.24 -10.14 -8.55
CA TYR A 271 -6.52 -8.95 -8.09
C TYR A 271 -5.71 -8.34 -9.23
N LEU A 272 -4.78 -9.10 -9.81
CA LEU A 272 -3.87 -8.59 -10.84
C LEU A 272 -4.60 -8.17 -12.14
N ARG A 273 -5.71 -8.82 -12.48
CA ARG A 273 -6.50 -8.46 -13.67
C ARG A 273 -7.32 -7.18 -13.49
N ASN A 274 -7.80 -6.93 -12.27
CA ASN A 274 -8.70 -5.81 -11.97
C ASN A 274 -7.96 -4.63 -11.32
N ALA A 275 -6.73 -4.82 -10.84
CA ALA A 275 -5.92 -3.77 -10.23
C ALA A 275 -5.80 -2.50 -11.10
N PRO A 276 -5.61 -2.55 -12.44
CA PRO A 276 -5.53 -1.34 -13.26
C PRO A 276 -6.73 -0.40 -13.10
N LYS A 277 -7.92 -0.96 -12.86
CA LYS A 277 -9.16 -0.20 -12.64
C LYS A 277 -9.33 0.15 -11.16
N LEU A 278 -9.24 -0.85 -10.27
CA LEU A 278 -9.59 -0.69 -8.86
C LEU A 278 -8.59 0.20 -8.12
N VAL A 279 -7.30 0.13 -8.44
CA VAL A 279 -6.27 1.04 -7.92
C VAL A 279 -6.61 2.50 -8.18
N LYS A 280 -7.06 2.82 -9.40
CA LYS A 280 -7.49 4.19 -9.76
C LYS A 280 -8.77 4.61 -9.02
N GLN A 281 -9.69 3.69 -8.79
CA GLN A 281 -10.94 3.98 -8.05
C GLN A 281 -10.67 4.39 -6.60
N VAL A 282 -9.67 3.75 -5.96
CA VAL A 282 -9.22 4.12 -4.61
C VAL A 282 -8.12 5.18 -4.62
N LYS A 283 -7.90 5.84 -5.79
CA LYS A 283 -7.03 7.01 -5.96
C LYS A 283 -5.54 6.77 -5.74
N TYR A 284 -5.09 5.53 -5.99
CA TYR A 284 -3.68 5.20 -6.11
C TYR A 284 -3.24 5.24 -7.59
N VAL A 285 -1.92 5.25 -7.81
CA VAL A 285 -1.37 5.21 -9.17
C VAL A 285 -1.20 3.76 -9.60
N ALA A 286 -1.91 3.39 -10.68
CA ALA A 286 -1.81 2.03 -11.21
C ALA A 286 -0.44 1.78 -11.84
N LEU A 287 0.05 0.55 -11.75
CA LEU A 287 1.24 0.13 -12.49
C LEU A 287 0.97 0.11 -13.99
N PRO A 288 2.00 0.21 -14.85
CA PRO A 288 1.87 -0.08 -16.27
C PRO A 288 1.31 -1.50 -16.53
N ALA A 289 0.49 -1.68 -17.56
CA ALA A 289 -0.16 -2.95 -17.86
C ALA A 289 0.82 -4.14 -17.94
N LYS A 290 2.05 -3.88 -18.42
CA LYS A 290 3.14 -4.86 -18.48
C LYS A 290 3.48 -5.42 -17.08
N ALA A 291 3.43 -4.61 -16.04
CA ALA A 291 3.76 -5.05 -14.67
C ALA A 291 2.76 -6.10 -14.16
N TYR A 292 1.47 -5.88 -14.40
CA TYR A 292 0.44 -6.87 -14.05
C TYR A 292 0.57 -8.15 -14.86
N ALA A 293 0.91 -8.06 -16.16
CA ALA A 293 1.15 -9.23 -16.99
C ALA A 293 2.35 -10.07 -16.47
N VAL A 294 3.44 -9.41 -16.08
CA VAL A 294 4.60 -10.08 -15.46
C VAL A 294 4.21 -10.68 -14.11
N GLY A 295 3.43 -9.98 -13.28
CA GLY A 295 2.90 -10.49 -12.02
C GLY A 295 2.10 -11.78 -12.21
N LEU A 296 1.17 -11.79 -13.18
CA LEU A 296 0.39 -12.99 -13.54
C LEU A 296 1.30 -14.15 -14.01
N ALA A 297 2.34 -13.87 -14.80
CA ALA A 297 3.30 -14.89 -15.24
C ALA A 297 4.11 -15.45 -14.07
N ARG A 298 4.60 -14.59 -13.15
CA ARG A 298 5.33 -15.00 -11.92
C ARG A 298 4.45 -15.88 -11.02
N MET A 299 3.18 -15.50 -10.84
CA MET A 299 2.23 -16.29 -10.07
C MET A 299 1.99 -17.66 -10.72
N LYS A 300 1.73 -17.72 -12.01
CA LYS A 300 1.48 -18.98 -12.75
C LYS A 300 2.68 -19.92 -12.76
N SER A 301 3.90 -19.39 -12.88
CA SER A 301 5.15 -20.15 -12.85
C SER A 301 5.69 -20.38 -11.43
N VAL A 302 4.96 -19.89 -10.39
CA VAL A 302 5.34 -20.00 -8.97
C VAL A 302 6.78 -19.51 -8.73
N LYS A 303 7.13 -18.35 -9.28
CA LYS A 303 8.42 -17.68 -9.12
C LYS A 303 8.54 -17.12 -7.69
N VAL A 304 9.19 -17.86 -6.80
CA VAL A 304 9.32 -17.50 -5.38
C VAL A 304 10.47 -16.54 -5.11
N GLY A 305 10.31 -15.73 -4.05
CA GLY A 305 11.32 -14.81 -3.55
C GLY A 305 10.99 -13.34 -3.77
N THR A 306 11.96 -12.48 -3.47
CA THR A 306 11.91 -11.02 -3.63
C THR A 306 12.95 -10.55 -4.65
N ALA A 307 12.60 -9.50 -5.40
CA ALA A 307 13.51 -8.84 -6.34
C ALA A 307 14.43 -7.81 -5.66
N PHE A 308 14.32 -7.63 -4.34
CA PHE A 308 15.07 -6.64 -3.56
C PHE A 308 16.18 -7.21 -2.68
N GLY A 309 16.29 -8.55 -2.58
CA GLY A 309 17.33 -9.21 -1.76
C GLY A 309 17.26 -8.90 -0.26
N GLY A 310 16.08 -8.46 0.23
CA GLY A 310 15.85 -8.15 1.64
C GLY A 310 16.23 -6.74 2.06
N GLU A 311 16.37 -5.80 1.12
CA GLU A 311 16.67 -4.39 1.37
C GLU A 311 15.59 -3.50 0.77
N ALA A 312 15.27 -2.39 1.46
CA ALA A 312 14.44 -1.35 0.91
C ALA A 312 15.28 -0.49 -0.04
N GLU A 313 14.79 -0.28 -1.25
CA GLU A 313 15.40 0.62 -2.21
C GLU A 313 14.45 1.79 -2.51
N VAL A 314 14.96 3.01 -2.43
CA VAL A 314 14.23 4.22 -2.81
C VAL A 314 14.46 4.50 -4.30
N GLY A 315 13.41 4.84 -5.03
CA GLY A 315 13.55 5.29 -6.43
C GLY A 315 13.71 4.18 -7.46
N VAL A 316 13.35 2.94 -7.13
CA VAL A 316 13.37 1.83 -8.09
C VAL A 316 12.29 2.05 -9.14
N LYS A 317 12.70 2.08 -10.41
CA LYS A 317 11.76 2.10 -11.54
C LYS A 317 11.10 0.75 -11.70
N ILE A 318 9.80 0.75 -11.99
CA ILE A 318 9.05 -0.50 -12.16
C ILE A 318 9.64 -1.37 -13.28
N ASP A 319 10.09 -0.78 -14.38
CA ASP A 319 10.71 -1.52 -15.49
C ASP A 319 11.99 -2.24 -15.08
N ASP A 320 12.79 -1.66 -14.18
CA ASP A 320 14.00 -2.30 -13.67
C ASP A 320 13.65 -3.40 -12.66
N LEU A 321 12.63 -3.18 -11.82
CA LEU A 321 12.11 -4.18 -10.91
C LEU A 321 11.58 -5.43 -11.64
N LEU A 322 10.89 -5.23 -12.76
CA LEU A 322 10.32 -6.34 -13.55
C LEU A 322 11.39 -7.22 -14.20
N LYS A 323 12.60 -6.70 -14.47
CA LYS A 323 13.73 -7.45 -15.05
C LYS A 323 14.49 -8.28 -14.02
N ARG A 324 14.35 -7.97 -12.72
CA ARG A 324 15.07 -8.65 -11.65
C ARG A 324 14.49 -10.06 -11.43
N GLU A 325 15.38 -11.03 -11.27
CA GLU A 325 15.01 -12.40 -10.86
C GLU A 325 14.81 -12.44 -9.34
N PRO A 326 13.61 -12.89 -8.87
CA PRO A 326 13.37 -13.04 -7.44
C PRO A 326 14.28 -14.10 -6.81
N LYS A 327 14.71 -13.87 -5.54
CA LYS A 327 15.51 -14.80 -4.73
C LYS A 327 14.90 -14.93 -3.34
N LEU A 328 14.98 -16.14 -2.75
CA LEU A 328 14.58 -16.43 -1.37
C LEU A 328 15.70 -16.16 -0.38
#